data_e6640b1982d60565126efde3056220eb
#
_entry.id   e6640b1982d60565126efde3056220eb
#
_cell.length_a   1.000
_cell.length_b   1.000
_cell.length_c   1.000
_cell.angle_alpha   90.00
_cell.angle_beta   90.00
_cell.angle_gamma   90.00
#
_symmetry.space_group_name_H-M   'P 1'
#
loop_
_entity.id
_entity.type
_entity.pdbx_description
1 polymer ?
#
loop_
_entity_poly.entity_id
_entity_poly.type
_entity_poly.pdbx_seq_one_letter_code
_entity_poly.pdbx_strand_id
1 'polypeptide(L)'
;MTPLSTYELDDLHGAVLERIEEELLPALSKANRTGELSQLITLLGMSDLLGTTGEPEFKPTKVIVLGDSMVSEGKLRSKVRKRGLDSREFEFGLGYNELKHYNFDKLRGSFSYRAILVGPMPHSTPGKGDASSFIARVESQPECYPPLIKLEDSTGLKITNNSFARALDVLFAMG
;
A
#
# COMPACT_ATOMS: atom_id res chain seq x y z
N MET A 1 20.10 13.60 20.78
CA MET A 1 19.96 12.29 21.49
C MET A 1 21.31 11.91 22.05
N THR A 2 21.41 11.58 23.33
CA THR A 2 22.67 11.12 23.93
C THR A 2 22.96 9.70 23.43
N PRO A 3 24.24 9.34 23.13
CA PRO A 3 24.57 7.96 22.76
C PRO A 3 24.17 6.97 23.88
N LEU A 4 23.65 5.81 23.47
CA LEU A 4 23.28 4.73 24.38
C LEU A 4 24.54 4.12 24.99
N SER A 5 24.43 3.61 26.22
CA SER A 5 25.43 2.75 26.84
C SER A 5 25.49 1.41 26.08
N THR A 6 26.60 0.67 26.27
CA THR A 6 26.78 -0.66 25.68
C THR A 6 25.63 -1.61 26.03
N TYR A 7 25.14 -1.55 27.27
CA TYR A 7 24.05 -2.40 27.76
C TYR A 7 22.72 -2.05 27.09
N GLU A 8 22.37 -0.76 26.99
CA GLU A 8 21.17 -0.29 26.31
C GLU A 8 21.21 -0.60 24.81
N LEU A 9 22.39 -0.59 24.19
CA LEU A 9 22.59 -0.93 22.80
C LEU A 9 22.37 -2.44 22.53
N ASP A 10 22.81 -3.29 23.46
CA ASP A 10 22.63 -4.75 23.40
C ASP A 10 21.14 -5.12 23.53
N ASP A 11 20.44 -4.52 24.49
CA ASP A 11 18.99 -4.68 24.65
C ASP A 11 18.23 -4.22 23.39
N LEU A 12 18.61 -3.07 22.83
CA LEU A 12 18.01 -2.56 21.58
C LEU A 12 18.27 -3.51 20.40
N HIS A 13 19.48 -4.05 20.30
CA HIS A 13 19.83 -5.02 19.25
C HIS A 13 18.92 -6.25 19.33
N GLY A 14 18.73 -6.83 20.52
CA GLY A 14 17.81 -7.95 20.71
C GLY A 14 16.38 -7.63 20.26
N ALA A 15 15.85 -6.48 20.69
CA ALA A 15 14.51 -6.03 20.31
C ALA A 15 14.36 -5.77 18.78
N VAL A 16 15.43 -5.31 18.13
CA VAL A 16 15.45 -5.12 16.66
C VAL A 16 15.40 -6.47 15.95
N LEU A 17 16.18 -7.46 16.41
CA LEU A 17 16.22 -8.79 15.80
C LEU A 17 14.84 -9.49 15.84
N GLU A 18 14.09 -9.30 16.91
CA GLU A 18 12.73 -9.88 17.02
C GLU A 18 11.73 -9.31 15.99
N ARG A 19 11.98 -8.11 15.49
CA ARG A 19 11.04 -7.38 14.63
C ARG A 19 11.52 -7.17 13.19
N ILE A 20 12.80 -7.42 12.92
CA ILE A 20 13.43 -7.02 11.65
C ILE A 20 12.78 -7.68 10.43
N GLU A 21 12.36 -8.93 10.54
CA GLU A 21 11.74 -9.66 9.44
C GLU A 21 10.43 -9.01 8.96
N GLU A 22 9.64 -8.47 9.90
CA GLU A 22 8.36 -7.82 9.59
C GLU A 22 8.53 -6.35 9.19
N GLU A 23 9.53 -5.65 9.77
CA GLU A 23 9.68 -4.20 9.62
C GLU A 23 10.67 -3.80 8.53
N LEU A 24 11.57 -4.70 8.09
CA LEU A 24 12.61 -4.34 7.12
C LEU A 24 12.03 -3.90 5.77
N LEU A 25 11.11 -4.68 5.21
CA LEU A 25 10.51 -4.34 3.91
C LEU A 25 9.70 -3.03 3.95
N PRO A 26 8.85 -2.79 4.97
CA PRO A 26 8.23 -1.48 5.17
C PRO A 26 9.24 -0.34 5.31
N ALA A 27 10.33 -0.52 6.04
CA ALA A 27 11.37 0.50 6.21
C ALA A 27 12.10 0.83 4.90
N LEU A 28 12.48 -0.19 4.12
CA LEU A 28 13.08 -0.01 2.80
C LEU A 28 12.12 0.69 1.84
N SER A 29 10.85 0.30 1.85
CA SER A 29 9.82 0.92 1.02
C SER A 29 9.60 2.39 1.37
N LYS A 30 9.54 2.71 2.66
CA LYS A 30 9.45 4.08 3.15
C LYS A 30 10.68 4.88 2.70
N ALA A 31 11.88 4.41 2.98
CA ALA A 31 13.12 5.10 2.63
C ALA A 31 13.24 5.33 1.11
N ASN A 32 12.78 4.37 0.30
CA ASN A 32 12.75 4.54 -1.16
C ASN A 32 11.79 5.65 -1.60
N ARG A 33 10.60 5.75 -1.00
CA ARG A 33 9.62 6.79 -1.33
C ARG A 33 10.03 8.19 -0.85
N THR A 34 10.77 8.27 0.25
CA THR A 34 11.28 9.53 0.81
C THR A 34 12.63 9.95 0.23
N GLY A 35 13.25 9.10 -0.61
CA GLY A 35 14.59 9.35 -1.18
C GLY A 35 15.75 9.07 -0.20
N GLU A 36 15.48 8.41 0.93
CA GLU A 36 16.45 8.15 2.00
C GLU A 36 17.05 6.73 1.92
N LEU A 37 16.71 5.94 0.88
CA LEU A 37 17.13 4.55 0.76
C LEU A 37 18.66 4.39 0.79
N SER A 38 19.37 5.22 0.04
CA SER A 38 20.85 5.18 0.00
C SER A 38 21.45 5.43 1.39
N GLN A 39 20.91 6.39 2.12
CA GLN A 39 21.36 6.69 3.48
C GLN A 39 21.09 5.52 4.43
N LEU A 40 19.90 4.93 4.39
CA LEU A 40 19.55 3.76 5.20
C LEU A 40 20.49 2.58 4.95
N ILE A 41 20.70 2.22 3.69
CA ILE A 41 21.56 1.09 3.31
C ILE A 41 23.02 1.36 3.70
N THR A 42 23.49 2.60 3.59
CA THR A 42 24.83 3.00 4.04
C THR A 42 24.97 2.85 5.54
N LEU A 43 23.99 3.28 6.34
CA LEU A 43 23.99 3.13 7.79
C LEU A 43 23.98 1.67 8.25
N LEU A 44 23.34 0.79 7.45
CA LEU A 44 23.34 -0.65 7.68
C LEU A 44 24.65 -1.33 7.25
N GLY A 45 25.61 -0.60 6.66
CA GLY A 45 26.86 -1.15 6.17
C GLY A 45 26.75 -1.98 4.90
N MET A 46 25.66 -1.84 4.14
CA MET A 46 25.33 -2.64 2.96
C MET A 46 25.35 -1.83 1.65
N SER A 47 26.21 -0.81 1.57
CA SER A 47 26.28 0.11 0.40
C SER A 47 26.60 -0.60 -0.93
N ASP A 48 27.25 -1.74 -0.87
CA ASP A 48 27.55 -2.60 -2.01
C ASP A 48 26.27 -3.11 -2.72
N LEU A 49 25.17 -3.24 -2.00
CA LEU A 49 23.89 -3.66 -2.57
C LEU A 49 23.25 -2.61 -3.47
N LEU A 50 23.58 -1.33 -3.31
CA LEU A 50 23.02 -0.23 -4.12
C LEU A 50 23.59 -0.21 -5.56
N GLY A 51 24.71 -0.85 -5.82
CA GLY A 51 25.36 -0.88 -7.14
C GLY A 51 25.02 -2.11 -7.99
N THR A 52 24.37 -3.11 -7.43
CA THR A 52 24.11 -4.40 -8.10
C THR A 52 22.76 -4.46 -8.82
N THR A 53 21.91 -3.48 -8.61
CA THR A 53 20.63 -3.34 -9.32
C THR A 53 20.83 -2.56 -10.63
N GLY A 54 21.57 -3.15 -11.56
CA GLY A 54 21.52 -2.75 -12.98
C GLY A 54 20.17 -3.18 -13.53
N GLU A 55 19.25 -2.23 -13.58
CA GLU A 55 17.97 -2.25 -14.27
C GLU A 55 17.33 -3.62 -14.68
N PRO A 56 16.06 -3.85 -14.40
CA PRO A 56 15.02 -3.01 -14.97
C PRO A 56 14.33 -2.16 -13.89
N GLU A 57 13.98 -0.94 -14.23
CA GLU A 57 13.13 -0.06 -13.45
C GLU A 57 11.85 -0.82 -13.09
N PHE A 58 11.83 -1.46 -11.91
CA PHE A 58 10.65 -2.17 -11.43
C PHE A 58 9.58 -1.13 -11.10
N LYS A 59 8.72 -0.87 -12.06
CA LYS A 59 7.53 -0.04 -11.81
C LYS A 59 6.43 -0.94 -11.27
N PRO A 60 5.89 -0.63 -10.09
CA PRO A 60 4.71 -1.34 -9.61
C PRO A 60 3.56 -1.12 -10.58
N THR A 61 2.96 -2.19 -11.07
CA THR A 61 1.88 -2.11 -12.07
C THR A 61 0.52 -2.41 -11.47
N LYS A 62 0.47 -3.23 -10.42
CA LYS A 62 -0.79 -3.70 -9.83
C LYS A 62 -1.57 -2.58 -9.14
N VAL A 63 -2.88 -2.63 -9.27
CA VAL A 63 -3.82 -1.76 -8.57
C VAL A 63 -4.79 -2.64 -7.80
N ILE A 64 -4.95 -2.38 -6.51
CA ILE A 64 -5.96 -3.06 -5.68
C ILE A 64 -7.18 -2.17 -5.50
N VAL A 65 -8.36 -2.71 -5.70
CA VAL A 65 -9.65 -2.04 -5.50
C VAL A 65 -10.36 -2.72 -4.33
N LEU A 66 -10.57 -2.00 -3.24
CA LEU A 66 -11.15 -2.50 -2.01
C LEU A 66 -12.43 -1.73 -1.67
N GLY A 67 -13.48 -2.44 -1.29
CA GLY A 67 -14.70 -1.79 -0.82
C GLY A 67 -15.96 -2.58 -1.16
N ASP A 68 -17.05 -2.21 -0.49
CA ASP A 68 -18.36 -2.71 -0.89
C ASP A 68 -18.82 -2.02 -2.17
N SER A 69 -19.29 -2.80 -3.14
CA SER A 69 -19.58 -2.29 -4.48
C SER A 69 -20.94 -2.77 -4.99
N MET A 70 -21.74 -1.83 -5.44
CA MET A 70 -22.97 -2.10 -6.19
C MET A 70 -22.68 -2.38 -7.68
N VAL A 71 -21.46 -2.13 -8.13
CA VAL A 71 -21.02 -2.39 -9.51
C VAL A 71 -20.26 -3.71 -9.54
N SER A 72 -20.66 -4.61 -10.42
CA SER A 72 -19.98 -5.90 -10.55
C SER A 72 -18.53 -5.73 -11.04
N GLU A 73 -17.64 -6.61 -10.59
CA GLU A 73 -16.23 -6.64 -10.99
C GLU A 73 -16.07 -6.63 -12.51
N GLY A 74 -16.88 -7.42 -13.24
CA GLY A 74 -16.83 -7.47 -14.70
C GLY A 74 -17.09 -6.10 -15.39
N LYS A 75 -17.98 -5.29 -14.81
CA LYS A 75 -18.21 -3.91 -15.28
C LYS A 75 -17.04 -3.00 -14.99
N LEU A 76 -16.43 -3.12 -13.80
CA LEU A 76 -15.23 -2.36 -13.42
C LEU A 76 -14.05 -2.73 -14.33
N ARG A 77 -13.80 -4.02 -14.57
CA ARG A 77 -12.77 -4.49 -15.52
C ARG A 77 -13.00 -4.00 -16.94
N SER A 78 -14.27 -3.93 -17.38
CA SER A 78 -14.60 -3.36 -18.68
C SER A 78 -14.25 -1.87 -18.78
N LYS A 79 -14.44 -1.11 -17.70
CA LYS A 79 -14.03 0.30 -17.64
C LYS A 79 -12.51 0.49 -17.69
N VAL A 80 -11.77 -0.35 -16.99
CA VAL A 80 -10.30 -0.37 -17.04
C VAL A 80 -9.83 -0.53 -18.49
N ARG A 81 -10.34 -1.56 -19.20
CA ARG A 81 -9.99 -1.81 -20.61
C ARG A 81 -10.37 -0.65 -21.54
N LYS A 82 -11.53 -0.02 -21.32
CA LYS A 82 -11.94 1.15 -22.12
C LYS A 82 -11.02 2.36 -21.96
N ARG A 83 -10.26 2.43 -20.86
CA ARG A 83 -9.24 3.47 -20.63
C ARG A 83 -7.85 3.08 -21.15
N GLY A 84 -7.73 1.93 -21.82
CA GLY A 84 -6.45 1.43 -22.33
C GLY A 84 -5.52 0.86 -21.28
N LEU A 85 -6.03 0.59 -20.06
CA LEU A 85 -5.28 -0.03 -18.99
C LEU A 85 -5.43 -1.56 -19.01
N ASP A 86 -4.39 -2.28 -18.58
CA ASP A 86 -4.46 -3.73 -18.50
C ASP A 86 -5.30 -4.17 -17.29
N SER A 87 -6.46 -4.76 -17.57
CA SER A 87 -7.36 -5.22 -16.50
C SER A 87 -6.80 -6.39 -15.68
N ARG A 88 -5.72 -7.03 -16.12
CA ARG A 88 -5.02 -8.10 -15.37
C ARG A 88 -4.19 -7.55 -14.21
N GLU A 89 -3.79 -6.29 -14.31
CA GLU A 89 -3.09 -5.58 -13.24
C GLU A 89 -4.02 -5.14 -12.10
N PHE A 90 -5.34 -5.26 -12.29
CA PHE A 90 -6.32 -4.90 -11.27
C PHE A 90 -6.76 -6.11 -10.47
N GLU A 91 -6.52 -6.05 -9.18
CA GLU A 91 -7.05 -6.97 -8.17
C GLU A 91 -8.26 -6.33 -7.50
N PHE A 92 -9.26 -7.14 -7.16
CA PHE A 92 -10.51 -6.67 -6.57
C PHE A 92 -10.81 -7.45 -5.30
N GLY A 93 -10.97 -6.73 -4.21
CA GLY A 93 -11.54 -7.22 -2.95
C GLY A 93 -12.88 -6.52 -2.72
N LEU A 94 -13.93 -7.04 -3.35
CA LEU A 94 -15.24 -6.41 -3.35
C LEU A 94 -16.23 -7.19 -2.48
N GLY A 95 -16.96 -6.44 -1.67
CA GLY A 95 -18.01 -6.99 -0.82
C GLY A 95 -17.54 -7.33 0.59
N TYR A 96 -18.53 -7.38 1.48
CA TYR A 96 -18.32 -7.51 2.92
C TYR A 96 -17.50 -8.75 3.31
N ASN A 97 -17.85 -9.89 2.75
CA ASN A 97 -17.21 -11.15 3.11
C ASN A 97 -15.73 -11.23 2.69
N GLU A 98 -15.40 -10.72 1.53
CA GLU A 98 -14.01 -10.67 1.06
C GLU A 98 -13.17 -9.72 1.92
N LEU A 99 -13.69 -8.53 2.20
CA LEU A 99 -13.00 -7.53 3.01
C LEU A 99 -12.79 -7.99 4.46
N LYS A 100 -13.72 -8.75 5.01
CA LYS A 100 -13.60 -9.31 6.36
C LYS A 100 -12.38 -10.23 6.52
N HIS A 101 -12.01 -10.93 5.47
CA HIS A 101 -10.89 -11.89 5.47
C HIS A 101 -9.65 -11.36 4.76
N TYR A 102 -9.71 -10.13 4.24
CA TYR A 102 -8.59 -9.54 3.51
C TYR A 102 -7.44 -9.18 4.45
N ASN A 103 -6.24 -9.61 4.09
CA ASN A 103 -5.04 -9.24 4.84
C ASN A 103 -4.52 -7.87 4.36
N PHE A 104 -4.91 -6.81 5.06
CA PHE A 104 -4.48 -5.44 4.75
C PHE A 104 -2.99 -5.20 5.01
N ASP A 105 -2.37 -5.98 5.89
CA ASP A 105 -0.96 -5.79 6.26
C ASP A 105 -0.02 -6.09 5.10
N LYS A 106 -0.43 -6.93 4.14
CA LYS A 106 0.34 -7.18 2.91
C LYS A 106 0.53 -5.94 2.03
N LEU A 107 -0.25 -4.90 2.24
CA LEU A 107 -0.13 -3.64 1.50
C LEU A 107 0.93 -2.71 2.10
N ARG A 108 1.26 -2.89 3.38
CA ARG A 108 2.31 -2.12 4.05
C ARG A 108 3.68 -2.51 3.48
N GLY A 109 4.42 -1.52 3.00
CA GLY A 109 5.73 -1.75 2.38
C GLY A 109 5.69 -2.42 1.00
N SER A 110 4.52 -2.69 0.44
CA SER A 110 4.42 -3.38 -0.85
C SER A 110 5.01 -2.58 -2.00
N PHE A 111 5.85 -3.22 -2.81
CA PHE A 111 6.38 -2.70 -4.07
C PHE A 111 5.54 -3.13 -5.29
N SER A 112 4.64 -4.10 -5.12
CA SER A 112 3.87 -4.65 -6.24
C SER A 112 2.71 -3.76 -6.66
N TYR A 113 2.18 -2.98 -5.71
CA TYR A 113 1.01 -2.13 -5.96
C TYR A 113 1.41 -0.69 -6.26
N ARG A 114 0.94 -0.20 -7.40
CA ARG A 114 1.03 1.18 -7.84
C ARG A 114 0.08 2.09 -7.07
N ALA A 115 -1.10 1.59 -6.73
CA ALA A 115 -2.11 2.33 -5.98
C ALA A 115 -3.12 1.41 -5.28
N ILE A 116 -3.75 1.97 -4.25
CA ILE A 116 -4.89 1.40 -3.53
C ILE A 116 -6.11 2.27 -3.83
N LEU A 117 -7.12 1.72 -4.48
CA LEU A 117 -8.42 2.36 -4.66
C LEU A 117 -9.37 1.86 -3.58
N VAL A 118 -9.92 2.74 -2.77
CA VAL A 118 -10.76 2.36 -1.63
C VAL A 118 -12.14 2.99 -1.70
N GLY A 119 -13.16 2.15 -1.61
CA GLY A 119 -14.57 2.51 -1.46
C GLY A 119 -15.06 2.29 -0.03
N PRO A 120 -16.37 2.09 0.16
CA PRO A 120 -16.97 1.82 1.47
C PRO A 120 -16.37 0.57 2.10
N MET A 121 -15.93 0.69 3.34
CA MET A 121 -15.36 -0.41 4.11
C MET A 121 -16.38 -0.86 5.16
N PRO A 122 -16.47 -2.16 5.46
CA PRO A 122 -17.36 -2.64 6.50
C PRO A 122 -16.97 -2.07 7.86
N HIS A 123 -17.98 -1.64 8.61
CA HIS A 123 -17.82 -1.24 10.00
C HIS A 123 -17.66 -2.50 10.86
N SER A 124 -16.54 -2.64 11.54
CA SER A 124 -16.19 -3.72 12.46
C SER A 124 -15.87 -5.10 11.85
N THR A 125 -14.62 -5.48 12.00
CA THR A 125 -14.20 -6.89 11.96
C THR A 125 -13.72 -7.25 13.35
N PRO A 126 -14.35 -8.23 14.04
CA PRO A 126 -13.83 -8.67 15.34
C PRO A 126 -12.43 -9.27 15.17
N GLY A 127 -11.44 -8.70 15.86
CA GLY A 127 -10.13 -9.31 16.07
C GLY A 127 -8.94 -8.86 15.25
N LYS A 128 -9.12 -8.10 14.17
CA LYS A 128 -7.99 -7.47 13.44
C LYS A 128 -8.44 -6.13 12.89
N GLY A 129 -7.97 -5.06 13.49
CA GLY A 129 -8.11 -3.65 13.10
C GLY A 129 -9.27 -3.33 12.15
N ASP A 130 -10.16 -2.48 12.61
CA ASP A 130 -11.31 -1.96 11.87
C ASP A 130 -10.90 -1.54 10.43
N ALA A 131 -11.69 -1.89 9.42
CA ALA A 131 -11.41 -1.48 8.04
C ALA A 131 -11.44 0.05 7.87
N SER A 132 -12.22 0.77 8.71
CA SER A 132 -12.10 2.22 8.84
C SER A 132 -10.74 2.62 9.42
N SER A 133 -10.15 1.79 10.29
CA SER A 133 -8.80 1.97 10.82
C SER A 133 -7.72 1.76 9.75
N PHE A 134 -7.98 0.95 8.71
CA PHE A 134 -7.04 0.79 7.60
C PHE A 134 -6.85 2.09 6.82
N ILE A 135 -7.93 2.76 6.43
CA ILE A 135 -7.86 4.05 5.74
C ILE A 135 -7.11 5.08 6.59
N ALA A 136 -7.50 5.21 7.87
CA ALA A 136 -6.84 6.12 8.80
C ALA A 136 -5.35 5.79 8.98
N ARG A 137 -5.00 4.51 9.04
CA ARG A 137 -3.61 4.04 9.14
C ARG A 137 -2.80 4.39 7.88
N VAL A 138 -3.36 4.18 6.68
CA VAL A 138 -2.71 4.58 5.43
C VAL A 138 -2.53 6.10 5.36
N GLU A 139 -3.53 6.87 5.77
CA GLU A 139 -3.46 8.33 5.79
C GLU A 139 -2.48 8.88 6.83
N SER A 140 -2.28 8.17 7.94
CA SER A 140 -1.30 8.56 8.97
C SER A 140 0.14 8.18 8.63
N GLN A 141 0.34 7.21 7.72
CA GLN A 141 1.66 6.71 7.31
C GLN A 141 1.73 6.52 5.79
N PRO A 142 1.48 7.56 4.99
CA PRO A 142 1.36 7.43 3.53
C PRO A 142 2.65 6.93 2.88
N GLU A 143 3.81 7.19 3.49
CA GLU A 143 5.10 6.72 3.02
C GLU A 143 5.31 5.20 3.17
N CYS A 144 4.53 4.54 4.03
CA CYS A 144 4.60 3.09 4.23
C CYS A 144 3.67 2.29 3.30
N TYR A 145 2.82 2.97 2.53
CA TYR A 145 1.81 2.33 1.69
C TYR A 145 1.86 2.82 0.25
N PRO A 146 1.36 2.03 -0.72
CA PRO A 146 1.03 2.56 -2.04
C PRO A 146 0.06 3.75 -1.95
N PRO A 147 0.10 4.70 -2.88
CA PRO A 147 -0.82 5.84 -2.91
C PRO A 147 -2.29 5.41 -2.76
N LEU A 148 -3.03 6.09 -1.88
CA LEU A 148 -4.45 5.84 -1.62
C LEU A 148 -5.32 6.78 -2.45
N ILE A 149 -6.25 6.21 -3.21
CA ILE A 149 -7.26 6.95 -3.98
C ILE A 149 -8.63 6.57 -3.45
N LYS A 150 -9.37 7.53 -2.91
CA LYS A 150 -10.72 7.31 -2.42
C LYS A 150 -11.73 7.30 -3.57
N LEU A 151 -12.56 6.26 -3.58
CA LEU A 151 -13.71 6.16 -4.48
C LEU A 151 -14.92 6.77 -3.77
N GLU A 152 -15.22 8.02 -4.07
CA GLU A 152 -16.24 8.78 -3.36
C GLU A 152 -17.14 9.57 -4.31
N ASP A 153 -18.32 9.89 -3.83
CA ASP A 153 -19.25 10.83 -4.44
C ASP A 153 -19.64 11.94 -3.43
N SER A 154 -20.66 12.71 -3.73
CA SER A 154 -21.14 13.78 -2.83
C SER A 154 -21.66 13.28 -1.47
N THR A 155 -21.89 11.98 -1.31
CA THR A 155 -22.41 11.36 -0.08
C THR A 155 -21.35 10.63 0.73
N GLY A 156 -20.10 10.55 0.23
CA GLY A 156 -18.99 9.87 0.87
C GLY A 156 -18.42 8.73 0.02
N LEU A 157 -17.73 7.78 0.68
CA LEU A 157 -17.11 6.65 0.00
C LEU A 157 -18.16 5.80 -0.71
N LYS A 158 -17.96 5.56 -2.02
CA LYS A 158 -18.89 4.79 -2.84
C LYS A 158 -18.24 4.31 -4.13
N ILE A 159 -18.32 3.01 -4.41
CA ILE A 159 -17.87 2.46 -5.68
C ILE A 159 -19.02 2.54 -6.68
N THR A 160 -18.97 3.56 -7.52
CA THR A 160 -19.89 3.79 -8.63
C THR A 160 -19.14 3.80 -9.96
N ASN A 161 -19.89 3.78 -11.04
CA ASN A 161 -19.30 3.95 -12.36
C ASN A 161 -18.52 5.28 -12.50
N ASN A 162 -18.99 6.34 -11.85
CA ASN A 162 -18.39 7.66 -11.96
C ASN A 162 -17.19 7.83 -11.01
N SER A 163 -17.30 7.39 -9.73
CA SER A 163 -16.18 7.46 -8.79
C SER A 163 -15.00 6.62 -9.27
N PHE A 164 -15.28 5.42 -9.79
CA PHE A 164 -14.24 4.56 -10.36
C PHE A 164 -13.60 5.15 -11.62
N ALA A 165 -14.41 5.76 -12.51
CA ALA A 165 -13.88 6.42 -13.69
C ALA A 165 -12.92 7.57 -13.33
N ARG A 166 -13.28 8.42 -12.36
CA ARG A 166 -12.41 9.49 -11.85
C ARG A 166 -11.11 8.94 -11.25
N ALA A 167 -11.18 7.86 -10.49
CA ALA A 167 -10.00 7.23 -9.94
C ALA A 167 -9.05 6.69 -11.02
N LEU A 168 -9.59 6.14 -12.11
CA LEU A 168 -8.78 5.73 -13.26
C LEU A 168 -8.11 6.93 -13.95
N ASP A 169 -8.78 8.11 -14.00
CA ASP A 169 -8.16 9.34 -14.52
C ASP A 169 -6.98 9.79 -13.66
N VAL A 170 -7.14 9.72 -12.33
CA VAL A 170 -6.04 10.01 -11.39
C VAL A 170 -4.88 9.04 -11.59
N LEU A 171 -5.17 7.73 -11.67
CA LEU A 171 -4.15 6.71 -11.95
C LEU A 171 -3.39 6.97 -13.26
N PHE A 172 -4.10 7.37 -14.29
CA PHE A 172 -3.50 7.67 -15.59
C PHE A 172 -2.57 8.88 -15.51
N ALA A 173 -2.96 9.90 -14.72
CA ALA A 173 -2.14 11.09 -14.51
C ALA A 173 -0.89 10.84 -13.64
N MET A 174 -0.87 9.77 -12.86
CA MET A 174 0.28 9.37 -12.04
C MET A 174 1.41 8.69 -12.84
N GLY A 175 1.23 8.50 -14.14
CA GLY A 175 2.22 7.97 -15.06
C GLY A 175 2.27 6.48 -15.11
#